data_b4d97410bf0548ed9aefcc5f67d92e73
#
_entry.id   b4d97410bf0548ed9aefcc5f67d92e73
#
_cell.length_a   1.000
_cell.length_b   1.000
_cell.length_c   1.000
_cell.angle_alpha   90.00
_cell.angle_beta   90.00
_cell.angle_gamma   90.00
#
_symmetry.space_group_name_H-M   'P 1'
#
loop_
_entity.id
_entity.type
_entity.pdbx_description
1 polymer ?
#
loop_
_entity_poly.entity_id
_entity_poly.type
_entity_poly.pdbx_seq_one_letter_code
_entity_poly.pdbx_strand_id
1 'polypeptide(L)'
;MDVIADTAGVSKQTVYAHFKSKEALFIDVVEAMTGGAAEEIGEDIEDVFGDRKAEDYLLEVAIDQLTVVLTPRLMQLRRMVIGEVERFPELGRSLYVNGPIRSITRLTRACAHYTRIGELITPDPQAAATQFNWIVMGAPTNAAMLLGDAGIPTSAQLQAHATEAVRIFLCAYGAKQMHPR
;
A
#
# COMPACT_ATOMS: atom_id res chain seq x y z
N MET A 1 12.72 -10.93 23.99
CA MET A 1 11.58 -10.66 24.92
C MET A 1 12.02 -9.82 26.12
N ASP A 2 13.20 -10.03 26.69
CA ASP A 2 13.67 -9.23 27.83
C ASP A 2 13.78 -7.74 27.49
N VAL A 3 14.46 -7.40 26.42
CA VAL A 3 14.60 -6.01 25.93
C VAL A 3 13.23 -5.37 25.64
N ILE A 4 12.27 -6.15 25.10
CA ILE A 4 10.91 -5.65 24.82
C ILE A 4 10.17 -5.36 26.14
N ALA A 5 10.26 -6.24 27.11
CA ALA A 5 9.65 -6.05 28.42
C ALA A 5 10.24 -4.83 29.15
N ASP A 6 11.56 -4.70 29.14
CA ASP A 6 12.28 -3.56 29.72
C ASP A 6 11.87 -2.24 29.05
N THR A 7 11.81 -2.22 27.71
CA THR A 7 11.41 -1.02 26.94
C THR A 7 9.95 -0.63 27.21
N ALA A 8 9.06 -1.63 27.37
CA ALA A 8 7.66 -1.42 27.67
C ALA A 8 7.36 -1.13 29.16
N GLY A 9 8.37 -1.22 30.04
CA GLY A 9 8.22 -1.01 31.48
C GLY A 9 7.37 -2.09 32.18
N VAL A 10 7.33 -3.31 31.64
CA VAL A 10 6.55 -4.43 32.17
C VAL A 10 7.43 -5.65 32.41
N SER A 11 6.89 -6.65 33.16
CA SER A 11 7.62 -7.91 33.35
C SER A 11 7.60 -8.76 32.07
N LYS A 12 8.63 -9.59 31.89
CA LYS A 12 8.68 -10.60 30.81
C LYS A 12 7.45 -11.53 30.87
N GLN A 13 6.98 -11.86 32.08
CA GLN A 13 5.79 -12.68 32.28
C GLN A 13 4.53 -11.98 31.77
N THR A 14 4.43 -10.66 31.93
CA THR A 14 3.32 -9.86 31.40
C THR A 14 3.32 -9.91 29.88
N VAL A 15 4.48 -9.77 29.23
CA VAL A 15 4.58 -9.88 27.77
C VAL A 15 4.12 -11.26 27.28
N TYR A 16 4.57 -12.35 27.95
CA TYR A 16 4.14 -13.71 27.58
C TYR A 16 2.68 -14.02 27.91
N ALA A 17 2.07 -13.31 28.86
CA ALA A 17 0.64 -13.44 29.14
C ALA A 17 -0.22 -12.86 28.02
N HIS A 18 0.26 -11.79 27.34
CA HIS A 18 -0.42 -11.20 26.19
C HIS A 18 -0.08 -11.89 24.87
N PHE A 19 1.20 -12.19 24.67
CA PHE A 19 1.70 -12.78 23.43
C PHE A 19 2.31 -14.15 23.72
N LYS A 20 1.66 -15.19 23.27
CA LYS A 20 2.07 -16.58 23.54
C LYS A 20 3.49 -16.92 23.10
N SER A 21 4.01 -16.19 22.10
CA SER A 21 5.36 -16.37 21.56
C SER A 21 5.92 -15.05 21.02
N LYS A 22 7.21 -15.02 20.68
CA LYS A 22 7.84 -13.90 20.01
C LYS A 22 7.26 -13.69 18.60
N GLU A 23 6.92 -14.78 17.95
CA GLU A 23 6.32 -14.82 16.62
C GLU A 23 4.93 -14.18 16.65
N ALA A 24 4.09 -14.53 17.63
CA ALA A 24 2.77 -13.93 17.80
C ALA A 24 2.86 -12.41 18.02
N LEU A 25 3.78 -11.96 18.88
CA LEU A 25 4.04 -10.53 19.06
C LEU A 25 4.46 -9.86 17.74
N PHE A 26 5.29 -10.52 16.93
CA PHE A 26 5.75 -9.96 15.68
C PHE A 26 4.62 -9.84 14.66
N ILE A 27 3.73 -10.83 14.57
CA ILE A 27 2.51 -10.78 13.74
C ILE A 27 1.65 -9.60 14.14
N ASP A 28 1.35 -9.44 15.44
CA ASP A 28 0.54 -8.32 15.96
C ASP A 28 1.18 -6.96 15.64
N VAL A 29 2.51 -6.85 15.70
CA VAL A 29 3.22 -5.62 15.29
C VAL A 29 3.06 -5.36 13.79
N VAL A 30 3.18 -6.38 12.95
CA VAL A 30 2.98 -6.24 11.49
C VAL A 30 1.55 -5.80 11.21
N GLU A 31 0.56 -6.43 11.83
CA GLU A 31 -0.86 -6.11 11.65
C GLU A 31 -1.20 -4.70 12.13
N ALA A 32 -0.71 -4.30 13.30
CA ALA A 32 -0.93 -2.95 13.82
C ALA A 32 -0.29 -1.87 12.93
N MET A 33 0.92 -2.12 12.41
CA MET A 33 1.60 -1.14 11.54
C MET A 33 0.98 -1.06 10.15
N THR A 34 0.54 -2.17 9.59
CA THR A 34 -0.11 -2.21 8.27
C THR A 34 -1.57 -1.76 8.35
N GLY A 35 -2.29 -2.10 9.41
CA GLY A 35 -3.64 -1.62 9.68
C GLY A 35 -3.68 -0.10 9.85
N GLY A 36 -2.79 0.48 10.66
CA GLY A 36 -2.67 1.93 10.81
C GLY A 36 -2.35 2.65 9.49
N ALA A 37 -1.48 2.09 8.66
CA ALA A 37 -1.20 2.64 7.33
C ALA A 37 -2.45 2.59 6.42
N ALA A 38 -3.22 1.51 6.48
CA ALA A 38 -4.45 1.36 5.71
C ALA A 38 -5.55 2.33 6.16
N GLU A 39 -5.69 2.56 7.47
CA GLU A 39 -6.60 3.57 8.02
C GLU A 39 -6.21 4.99 7.57
N GLU A 40 -4.91 5.31 7.58
CA GLU A 40 -4.38 6.60 7.15
C GLU A 40 -4.64 6.88 5.66
N ILE A 41 -4.57 5.84 4.82
CA ILE A 41 -4.93 5.92 3.39
C ILE A 41 -6.48 5.96 3.21
N GLY A 42 -7.26 5.70 4.27
CA GLY A 42 -8.72 5.63 4.19
C GLY A 42 -9.24 4.39 3.47
N GLU A 43 -8.49 3.30 3.47
CA GLU A 43 -8.86 2.05 2.78
C GLU A 43 -10.06 1.33 3.40
N ASP A 44 -10.41 1.64 4.65
CA ASP A 44 -11.57 1.10 5.37
C ASP A 44 -12.85 1.91 5.16
N ILE A 45 -12.74 3.12 4.59
CA ILE A 45 -13.90 3.96 4.31
C ILE A 45 -14.57 3.46 3.03
N GLU A 46 -15.88 3.32 3.06
CA GLU A 46 -16.67 3.09 1.84
C GLU A 46 -16.28 4.15 0.81
N ASP A 47 -15.72 3.73 -0.33
CA ASP A 47 -15.23 4.63 -1.37
C ASP A 47 -16.38 5.47 -1.91
N VAL A 48 -16.52 6.67 -1.39
CA VAL A 48 -17.44 7.67 -1.94
C VAL A 48 -16.71 8.35 -3.08
N PHE A 49 -16.89 7.84 -4.31
CA PHE A 49 -16.25 8.42 -5.50
C PHE A 49 -16.80 9.82 -5.82
N GLY A 50 -18.06 10.08 -5.46
CA GLY A 50 -18.73 11.36 -5.69
C GLY A 50 -18.70 11.74 -7.19
N ASP A 51 -18.59 13.05 -7.45
CA ASP A 51 -18.45 13.60 -8.80
C ASP A 51 -16.98 13.79 -9.24
N ARG A 52 -16.04 13.15 -8.52
CA ARG A 52 -14.59 13.23 -8.83
C ARG A 52 -14.29 12.47 -10.11
N LYS A 53 -13.43 13.04 -10.95
CA LYS A 53 -12.91 12.36 -12.14
C LYS A 53 -11.96 11.23 -11.76
N ALA A 54 -11.89 10.23 -12.62
CA ALA A 54 -10.97 9.10 -12.44
C ALA A 54 -9.52 9.56 -12.27
N GLU A 55 -9.08 10.57 -13.05
CA GLU A 55 -7.73 11.13 -12.98
C GLU A 55 -7.43 11.70 -11.58
N ASP A 56 -8.33 12.53 -11.05
CA ASP A 56 -8.16 13.19 -9.76
C ASP A 56 -8.14 12.14 -8.61
N TYR A 57 -9.04 11.17 -8.63
CA TYR A 57 -9.10 10.09 -7.65
C TYR A 57 -7.84 9.23 -7.69
N LEU A 58 -7.41 8.80 -8.87
CA LEU A 58 -6.22 7.96 -9.02
C LEU A 58 -4.96 8.69 -8.59
N LEU A 59 -4.86 9.99 -8.85
CA LEU A 59 -3.72 10.81 -8.42
C LEU A 59 -3.67 10.95 -6.89
N GLU A 60 -4.79 11.25 -6.26
CA GLU A 60 -4.92 11.32 -4.80
C GLU A 60 -4.50 9.99 -4.16
N VAL A 61 -5.08 8.87 -4.60
CA VAL A 61 -4.76 7.54 -4.08
C VAL A 61 -3.28 7.19 -4.28
N ALA A 62 -2.69 7.53 -5.43
CA ALA A 62 -1.28 7.26 -5.70
C ALA A 62 -0.36 8.06 -4.75
N ILE A 63 -0.65 9.34 -4.52
CA ILE A 63 0.14 10.20 -3.62
C ILE A 63 0.02 9.71 -2.18
N ASP A 64 -1.20 9.43 -1.71
CA ASP A 64 -1.45 8.95 -0.35
C ASP A 64 -0.72 7.63 -0.11
N GLN A 65 -0.88 6.66 -1.01
CA GLN A 65 -0.24 5.37 -0.91
C GLN A 65 1.30 5.48 -0.88
N LEU A 66 1.89 6.29 -1.75
CA LEU A 66 3.33 6.52 -1.76
C LEU A 66 3.81 7.19 -0.48
N THR A 67 3.10 8.21 0.00
CA THR A 67 3.47 8.99 1.17
C THR A 67 3.40 8.17 2.46
N VAL A 68 2.33 7.39 2.63
CA VAL A 68 2.12 6.58 3.82
C VAL A 68 3.05 5.36 3.85
N VAL A 69 3.20 4.68 2.72
CA VAL A 69 3.96 3.42 2.68
C VAL A 69 5.48 3.65 2.65
N LEU A 70 5.97 4.66 1.92
CA LEU A 70 7.40 4.92 1.78
C LEU A 70 7.97 5.74 2.95
N THR A 71 7.73 5.28 4.16
CA THR A 71 8.33 5.82 5.38
C THR A 71 9.47 4.93 5.86
N PRO A 72 10.50 5.47 6.54
CA PRO A 72 11.57 4.66 7.13
C PRO A 72 11.04 3.50 7.97
N ARG A 73 10.01 3.78 8.78
CA ARG A 73 9.40 2.79 9.69
C ARG A 73 8.78 1.61 8.94
N LEU A 74 7.95 1.87 7.92
CA LEU A 74 7.29 0.79 7.15
C LEU A 74 8.28 0.07 6.24
N MET A 75 9.27 0.76 5.70
CA MET A 75 10.32 0.12 4.90
C MET A 75 11.24 -0.77 5.74
N GLN A 76 11.56 -0.37 6.98
CA GLN A 76 12.28 -1.23 7.92
C GLN A 76 11.49 -2.48 8.29
N LEU A 77 10.19 -2.32 8.61
CA LEU A 77 9.29 -3.45 8.85
C LEU A 77 9.29 -4.41 7.66
N ARG A 78 9.13 -3.88 6.45
CA ARG A 78 9.09 -4.68 5.22
C ARG A 78 10.38 -5.47 5.00
N ARG A 79 11.55 -4.84 5.18
CA ARG A 79 12.85 -5.52 5.09
C ARG A 79 12.99 -6.64 6.13
N MET A 80 12.55 -6.38 7.36
CA MET A 80 12.58 -7.35 8.45
C MET A 80 11.67 -8.55 8.16
N VAL A 81 10.44 -8.31 7.69
CA VAL A 81 9.51 -9.38 7.31
C VAL A 81 10.06 -10.22 6.18
N ILE A 82 10.62 -9.58 5.13
CA ILE A 82 11.21 -10.31 3.99
C ILE A 82 12.40 -11.16 4.43
N GLY A 83 13.24 -10.68 5.36
CA GLY A 83 14.36 -11.44 5.90
C GLY A 83 13.97 -12.66 6.71
N GLU A 84 12.75 -12.69 7.27
CA GLU A 84 12.26 -13.75 8.12
C GLU A 84 11.20 -14.65 7.43
N VAL A 85 10.81 -14.37 6.18
CA VAL A 85 9.69 -15.04 5.51
C VAL A 85 9.88 -16.54 5.34
N GLU A 86 11.11 -17.02 5.15
CA GLU A 86 11.41 -18.45 5.05
C GLU A 86 11.17 -19.18 6.39
N ARG A 87 11.38 -18.48 7.49
CA ARG A 87 11.20 -19.02 8.85
C ARG A 87 9.78 -18.83 9.37
N PHE A 88 9.16 -17.71 9.02
CA PHE A 88 7.82 -17.30 9.47
C PHE A 88 6.99 -16.82 8.28
N PRO A 89 6.48 -17.71 7.41
CA PRO A 89 5.74 -17.35 6.21
C PRO A 89 4.44 -16.58 6.48
N GLU A 90 3.86 -16.73 7.66
CA GLU A 90 2.67 -15.99 8.11
C GLU A 90 2.92 -14.48 8.21
N LEU A 91 4.14 -14.03 8.54
CA LEU A 91 4.50 -12.61 8.55
C LEU A 91 4.43 -12.01 7.14
N GLY A 92 4.99 -12.73 6.17
CA GLY A 92 4.92 -12.33 4.76
C GLY A 92 3.48 -12.30 4.26
N ARG A 93 2.68 -13.29 4.65
CA ARG A 93 1.26 -13.35 4.32
C ARG A 93 0.48 -12.18 4.91
N SER A 94 0.68 -11.86 6.19
CA SER A 94 0.02 -10.73 6.87
C SER A 94 0.38 -9.42 6.18
N LEU A 95 1.67 -9.15 5.93
CA LEU A 95 2.12 -7.95 5.22
C LEU A 95 1.53 -7.84 3.80
N TYR A 96 1.44 -8.95 3.07
CA TYR A 96 0.93 -8.97 1.70
C TYR A 96 -0.58 -8.72 1.64
N VAL A 97 -1.35 -9.35 2.54
CA VAL A 97 -2.81 -9.23 2.59
C VAL A 97 -3.23 -7.86 3.07
N ASN A 98 -2.63 -7.37 4.16
CA ASN A 98 -2.98 -6.08 4.78
C ASN A 98 -2.36 -4.87 4.06
N GLY A 99 -1.44 -5.07 3.14
CA GLY A 99 -0.85 -4.03 2.30
C GLY A 99 -1.34 -4.12 0.85
N PRO A 100 -0.54 -4.72 -0.06
CA PRO A 100 -0.84 -4.68 -1.50
C PRO A 100 -2.24 -5.18 -1.89
N ILE A 101 -2.70 -6.29 -1.31
CA ILE A 101 -4.01 -6.86 -1.66
C ILE A 101 -5.16 -5.93 -1.28
N ARG A 102 -5.05 -5.28 -0.13
CA ARG A 102 -6.06 -4.32 0.32
C ARG A 102 -6.14 -3.12 -0.61
N SER A 103 -5.00 -2.51 -0.95
CA SER A 103 -4.93 -1.41 -1.92
C SER A 103 -5.46 -1.82 -3.31
N ILE A 104 -5.08 -3.00 -3.81
CA ILE A 104 -5.60 -3.52 -5.09
C ILE A 104 -7.11 -3.72 -5.03
N THR A 105 -7.65 -4.20 -3.92
CA THR A 105 -9.11 -4.38 -3.75
C THR A 105 -9.85 -3.04 -3.83
N ARG A 106 -9.34 -2.00 -3.17
CA ARG A 106 -9.87 -0.64 -3.27
C ARG A 106 -9.82 -0.11 -4.70
N LEU A 107 -8.67 -0.20 -5.34
CA LEU A 107 -8.49 0.22 -6.73
C LEU A 107 -9.37 -0.57 -7.71
N THR A 108 -9.65 -1.84 -7.44
CA THR A 108 -10.58 -2.67 -8.25
C THR A 108 -11.99 -2.08 -8.23
N ARG A 109 -12.48 -1.66 -7.06
CA ARG A 109 -13.78 -0.97 -6.93
C ARG A 109 -13.79 0.34 -7.71
N ALA A 110 -12.72 1.13 -7.62
CA ALA A 110 -12.58 2.37 -8.37
C ALA A 110 -12.59 2.12 -9.89
N CYS A 111 -11.80 1.19 -10.39
CA CYS A 111 -11.78 0.82 -11.81
C CYS A 111 -13.16 0.38 -12.30
N ALA A 112 -13.88 -0.44 -11.52
CA ALA A 112 -15.23 -0.88 -11.86
C ALA A 112 -16.22 0.31 -11.88
N HIS A 113 -16.15 1.20 -10.89
CA HIS A 113 -16.97 2.41 -10.84
C HIS A 113 -16.75 3.31 -12.05
N TYR A 114 -15.50 3.70 -12.32
CA TYR A 114 -15.16 4.61 -13.41
C TYR A 114 -15.39 3.99 -14.79
N THR A 115 -15.30 2.68 -14.92
CA THR A 115 -15.72 1.98 -16.14
C THR A 115 -17.24 2.06 -16.34
N ARG A 116 -18.02 1.87 -15.26
CA ARG A 116 -19.48 1.95 -15.31
C ARG A 116 -19.99 3.34 -15.71
N ILE A 117 -19.30 4.42 -15.29
CA ILE A 117 -19.67 5.79 -15.66
C ILE A 117 -19.00 6.27 -16.97
N GLY A 118 -18.18 5.42 -17.61
CA GLY A 118 -17.59 5.68 -18.93
C GLY A 118 -16.33 6.54 -18.93
N GLU A 119 -15.66 6.73 -17.79
CA GLU A 119 -14.37 7.43 -17.71
C GLU A 119 -13.17 6.52 -17.95
N LEU A 120 -13.30 5.22 -17.65
CA LEU A 120 -12.31 4.19 -17.93
C LEU A 120 -12.88 3.09 -18.83
N ILE A 121 -11.98 2.35 -19.46
CA ILE A 121 -12.26 1.11 -20.20
C ILE A 121 -11.38 0.01 -19.59
N THR A 122 -11.91 -0.67 -18.57
CA THR A 122 -11.20 -1.76 -17.89
C THR A 122 -11.99 -3.06 -18.04
N PRO A 123 -11.70 -3.87 -19.07
CA PRO A 123 -12.38 -5.16 -19.29
C PRO A 123 -12.25 -6.09 -18.09
N ASP A 124 -11.13 -6.01 -17.39
CA ASP A 124 -10.85 -6.66 -16.11
C ASP A 124 -10.40 -5.59 -15.09
N PRO A 125 -11.31 -5.10 -14.24
CA PRO A 125 -10.99 -4.09 -13.23
C PRO A 125 -9.91 -4.54 -12.23
N GLN A 126 -9.85 -5.82 -11.88
CA GLN A 126 -8.85 -6.35 -10.96
C GLN A 126 -7.45 -6.36 -11.58
N ALA A 127 -7.34 -6.78 -12.84
CA ALA A 127 -6.08 -6.73 -13.57
C ALA A 127 -5.58 -5.30 -13.75
N ALA A 128 -6.47 -4.37 -14.13
CA ALA A 128 -6.14 -2.95 -14.24
C ALA A 128 -5.67 -2.35 -12.91
N ALA A 129 -6.39 -2.61 -11.82
CA ALA A 129 -6.01 -2.19 -10.46
C ALA A 129 -4.65 -2.73 -10.03
N THR A 130 -4.38 -4.01 -10.32
CA THR A 130 -3.10 -4.63 -10.03
C THR A 130 -1.97 -3.95 -10.80
N GLN A 131 -2.16 -3.67 -12.08
CA GLN A 131 -1.17 -2.98 -12.90
C GLN A 131 -0.94 -1.55 -12.38
N PHE A 132 -2.00 -0.79 -12.06
CA PHE A 132 -1.86 0.54 -11.49
C PHE A 132 -1.07 0.53 -10.20
N ASN A 133 -1.43 -0.35 -9.25
CA ASN A 133 -0.71 -0.49 -7.99
C ASN A 133 0.80 -0.71 -8.19
N TRP A 134 1.19 -1.55 -9.16
CA TRP A 134 2.61 -1.82 -9.39
C TRP A 134 3.31 -0.74 -10.21
N ILE A 135 2.63 -0.01 -11.08
CA ILE A 135 3.18 1.19 -11.72
C ILE A 135 3.51 2.24 -10.65
N VAL A 136 2.60 2.46 -9.68
CA VAL A 136 2.80 3.42 -8.59
C VAL A 136 3.89 2.96 -7.63
N MET A 137 3.79 1.75 -7.11
CA MET A 137 4.62 1.31 -5.97
C MET A 137 5.92 0.63 -6.38
N GLY A 138 6.03 0.08 -7.57
CA GLY A 138 7.11 -0.83 -7.93
C GLY A 138 8.50 -0.22 -7.81
N ALA A 139 8.79 0.81 -8.58
CA ALA A 139 10.13 1.42 -8.62
C ALA A 139 10.52 2.09 -7.30
N PRO A 140 9.67 2.95 -6.67
CA PRO A 140 10.03 3.59 -5.41
C PRO A 140 10.22 2.60 -4.26
N THR A 141 9.36 1.58 -4.17
CA THR A 141 9.51 0.54 -3.15
C THR A 141 10.80 -0.25 -3.33
N ASN A 142 11.11 -0.64 -4.57
CA ASN A 142 12.33 -1.39 -4.85
C ASN A 142 13.59 -0.58 -4.49
N ALA A 143 13.63 0.71 -4.81
CA ALA A 143 14.74 1.59 -4.42
C ALA A 143 14.87 1.67 -2.88
N ALA A 144 13.77 1.92 -2.16
CA ALA A 144 13.78 1.99 -0.70
C ALA A 144 14.15 0.65 -0.04
N MET A 145 13.78 -0.48 -0.65
CA MET A 145 14.16 -1.81 -0.15
C MET A 145 15.66 -2.09 -0.28
N LEU A 146 16.27 -1.70 -1.39
CA LEU A 146 17.66 -2.04 -1.70
C LEU A 146 18.66 -1.00 -1.18
N LEU A 147 18.30 0.28 -1.16
CA LEU A 147 19.19 1.39 -0.77
C LEU A 147 18.95 1.89 0.66
N GLY A 148 18.02 1.27 1.39
CA GLY A 148 17.64 1.72 2.71
C GLY A 148 16.88 3.04 2.67
N ASP A 149 16.98 3.83 3.75
CA ASP A 149 16.22 5.07 3.87
C ASP A 149 16.69 6.13 2.87
N ALA A 150 17.94 6.05 2.39
CA ALA A 150 18.46 6.91 1.33
C ALA A 150 17.77 6.66 -0.04
N GLY A 151 17.14 5.51 -0.21
CA GLY A 151 16.34 5.16 -1.39
C GLY A 151 14.89 5.64 -1.33
N ILE A 152 14.45 6.26 -0.23
CA ILE A 152 13.10 6.84 -0.11
C ILE A 152 13.08 8.17 -0.88
N PRO A 153 12.20 8.32 -1.90
CA PRO A 153 12.14 9.56 -2.67
C PRO A 153 11.61 10.74 -1.84
N THR A 154 12.01 11.95 -2.22
CA THR A 154 11.43 13.18 -1.65
C THR A 154 9.97 13.35 -2.04
N SER A 155 9.20 14.16 -1.30
CA SER A 155 7.79 14.45 -1.61
C SER A 155 7.60 14.95 -3.05
N ALA A 156 8.49 15.80 -3.55
CA ALA A 156 8.44 16.29 -4.93
C ALA A 156 8.64 15.17 -5.97
N GLN A 157 9.54 14.23 -5.69
CA GLN A 157 9.76 13.06 -6.55
C GLN A 157 8.57 12.10 -6.50
N LEU A 158 7.97 11.89 -5.33
CA LEU A 158 6.75 11.08 -5.18
C LEU A 158 5.59 11.67 -5.97
N GLN A 159 5.39 12.98 -5.88
CA GLN A 159 4.35 13.70 -6.64
C GLN A 159 4.55 13.54 -8.15
N ALA A 160 5.77 13.79 -8.65
CA ALA A 160 6.08 13.63 -10.06
C ALA A 160 5.87 12.19 -10.54
N HIS A 161 6.29 11.21 -9.74
CA HIS A 161 6.09 9.80 -10.04
C HIS A 161 4.62 9.41 -10.07
N ALA A 162 3.81 9.85 -9.10
CA ALA A 162 2.37 9.61 -9.07
C ALA A 162 1.67 10.18 -10.30
N THR A 163 1.99 11.43 -10.68
CA THR A 163 1.45 12.08 -11.87
C THR A 163 1.77 11.27 -13.14
N GLU A 164 3.00 10.82 -13.29
CA GLU A 164 3.40 10.03 -14.46
C GLU A 164 2.76 8.64 -14.46
N ALA A 165 2.63 8.00 -13.29
CA ALA A 165 1.95 6.71 -13.14
C ALA A 165 0.48 6.79 -13.58
N VAL A 166 -0.23 7.84 -13.15
CA VAL A 166 -1.62 8.10 -13.56
C VAL A 166 -1.70 8.37 -15.06
N ARG A 167 -0.81 9.20 -15.61
CA ARG A 167 -0.77 9.47 -17.05
C ARG A 167 -0.59 8.19 -17.88
N ILE A 168 0.34 7.32 -17.50
CA ILE A 168 0.58 6.03 -18.16
C ILE A 168 -0.67 5.14 -18.09
N PHE A 169 -1.28 5.04 -16.91
CA PHE A 169 -2.49 4.26 -16.72
C PHE A 169 -3.64 4.75 -17.59
N LEU A 170 -3.88 6.06 -17.60
CA LEU A 170 -4.94 6.66 -18.41
C LEU A 170 -4.69 6.56 -19.92
N CYS A 171 -3.43 6.52 -20.37
CA CYS A 171 -3.13 6.20 -21.77
C CYS A 171 -3.57 4.79 -22.18
N ALA A 172 -3.55 3.83 -21.24
CA ALA A 172 -3.96 2.46 -21.49
C ALA A 172 -5.46 2.24 -21.28
N TYR A 173 -6.02 2.84 -20.23
CA TYR A 173 -7.36 2.53 -19.72
C TYR A 173 -8.33 3.70 -19.73
N GLY A 174 -7.89 4.94 -19.99
CA GLY A 174 -8.77 6.09 -20.08
C GLY A 174 -9.72 5.96 -21.26
N ALA A 175 -11.00 6.26 -21.06
CA ALA A 175 -11.92 6.39 -22.17
C ALA A 175 -11.45 7.56 -23.03
N LYS A 176 -10.93 7.28 -24.23
CA LYS A 176 -10.55 8.32 -25.18
C LYS A 176 -11.80 9.16 -25.44
N GLN A 177 -11.77 10.44 -25.14
CA GLN A 177 -12.71 11.36 -25.77
C GLN A 177 -12.52 11.15 -27.28
N MET A 178 -13.49 10.49 -27.91
CA MET A 178 -13.53 10.41 -29.35
C MET A 178 -13.66 11.84 -29.83
N HIS A 179 -12.56 12.47 -30.26
CA HIS A 179 -12.66 13.66 -31.08
C HIS A 179 -13.41 13.23 -32.34
N PRO A 180 -14.57 13.80 -32.65
CA PRO A 180 -15.21 13.54 -33.92
C PRO A 180 -14.23 13.97 -35.00
N ARG A 181 -13.94 13.06 -35.93
CA ARG A 181 -13.19 13.36 -37.17
C ARG A 181 -13.99 14.29 -38.03
#